data_1932cda2891aec049b5330eae826608e
#
_entry.id   1932cda2891aec049b5330eae826608e
#
_cell.length_a   1.000
_cell.length_b   1.000
_cell.length_c   1.000
_cell.angle_alpha   90.00
_cell.angle_beta   90.00
_cell.angle_gamma   90.00
#
_symmetry.space_group_name_H-M   'P 1'
#
loop_
_entity.id
_entity.type
_entity.pdbx_description
1 polymer ?
#
loop_
_entity_poly.entity_id
_entity_poly.type
_entity_poly.pdbx_seq_one_letter_code
_entity_poly.pdbx_strand_id
1 'polypeptide(L)'
;MADLVEFFKAKKEYYDRWEESKAKQLKEWRQDLDQLMRQLQAWLQPVAKLGLKIRPYEVNITEQVFGTYKAPALELNFGPITVQIKPKALAFIGMDGRVDIESPQGTFYLIRRPGAKEWFLSRTGWFDDAKSFNKEVFEELVREIFA
;
A
#
# COMPACT_ATOMS: atom_id res chain seq x y z
N MET A 1 41.78 10.49 -23.92
CA MET A 1 40.70 11.29 -23.31
C MET A 1 39.38 10.63 -23.66
N ALA A 2 38.62 10.26 -22.65
CA ALA A 2 37.32 9.71 -22.93
C ALA A 2 36.51 10.74 -23.70
N ASP A 3 36.02 10.32 -24.82
CA ASP A 3 35.21 11.14 -25.67
C ASP A 3 33.95 11.59 -24.91
N LEU A 4 33.61 12.85 -25.01
CA LEU A 4 32.42 13.42 -24.39
C LEU A 4 31.14 12.69 -24.88
N VAL A 5 31.12 12.27 -26.13
CA VAL A 5 30.02 11.48 -26.70
C VAL A 5 29.86 10.15 -25.96
N GLU A 6 30.95 9.44 -25.73
CA GLU A 6 30.90 8.17 -25.00
C GLU A 6 30.45 8.36 -23.55
N PHE A 7 30.91 9.42 -22.89
CA PHE A 7 30.49 9.77 -21.55
C PHE A 7 28.97 9.98 -21.48
N PHE A 8 28.42 10.78 -22.39
CA PHE A 8 26.97 11.03 -22.41
C PHE A 8 26.15 9.82 -22.83
N LYS A 9 26.67 8.96 -23.71
CA LYS A 9 26.02 7.69 -24.05
C LYS A 9 25.88 6.80 -22.81
N ALA A 10 26.97 6.66 -22.04
CA ALA A 10 26.93 5.86 -20.82
C ALA A 10 25.94 6.43 -19.77
N LYS A 11 25.91 7.76 -19.62
CA LYS A 11 24.94 8.42 -18.75
C LYS A 11 23.51 8.21 -19.21
N LYS A 12 23.26 8.30 -20.51
CA LYS A 12 21.93 8.09 -21.09
C LYS A 12 21.45 6.67 -20.83
N GLU A 13 22.30 5.68 -21.06
CA GLU A 13 21.96 4.27 -20.79
C GLU A 13 21.65 4.03 -19.32
N TYR A 14 22.41 4.64 -18.43
CA TYR A 14 22.17 4.56 -16.99
C TYR A 14 20.80 5.13 -16.64
N TYR A 15 20.46 6.32 -17.10
CA TYR A 15 19.18 6.97 -16.83
C TYR A 15 18.00 6.22 -17.46
N ASP A 16 18.17 5.68 -18.67
CA ASP A 16 17.13 4.89 -19.35
C ASP A 16 16.83 3.62 -18.55
N ARG A 17 17.84 2.92 -18.07
CA ARG A 17 17.68 1.73 -17.22
C ARG A 17 17.04 2.06 -15.87
N TRP A 18 17.41 3.19 -15.30
CA TRP A 18 16.82 3.64 -14.03
C TRP A 18 15.33 3.96 -14.20
N GLU A 19 14.94 4.62 -15.29
CA GLU A 19 13.54 4.90 -15.61
C GLU A 19 12.74 3.62 -15.85
N GLU A 20 13.29 2.64 -16.54
CA GLU A 20 12.66 1.34 -16.77
C GLU A 20 12.46 0.59 -15.46
N SER A 21 13.47 0.56 -14.60
CA SER A 21 13.39 -0.08 -13.27
C SER A 21 12.31 0.58 -12.40
N LYS A 22 12.24 1.90 -12.42
CA LYS A 22 11.26 2.68 -11.69
C LYS A 22 9.84 2.38 -12.15
N ALA A 23 9.62 2.35 -13.47
CA ALA A 23 8.33 2.03 -14.07
C ALA A 23 7.88 0.61 -13.70
N LYS A 24 8.81 -0.35 -13.71
CA LYS A 24 8.55 -1.73 -13.32
C LYS A 24 8.15 -1.84 -11.86
N GLN A 25 8.88 -1.17 -10.97
CA GLN A 25 8.58 -1.17 -9.53
C GLN A 25 7.20 -0.58 -9.25
N LEU A 26 6.86 0.51 -9.92
CA LEU A 26 5.56 1.15 -9.77
C LEU A 26 4.42 0.24 -10.24
N LYS A 27 4.62 -0.43 -11.37
CA LYS A 27 3.65 -1.38 -11.92
C LYS A 27 3.41 -2.54 -10.95
N GLU A 28 4.47 -3.14 -10.41
CA GLU A 28 4.38 -4.24 -9.45
C GLU A 28 3.68 -3.78 -8.17
N TRP A 29 4.01 -2.59 -7.67
CA TRP A 29 3.37 -2.00 -6.50
C TRP A 29 1.87 -1.85 -6.69
N ARG A 30 1.44 -1.31 -7.82
CA ARG A 30 0.02 -1.16 -8.12
C ARG A 30 -0.70 -2.49 -8.22
N GLN A 31 -0.04 -3.50 -8.78
CA GLN A 31 -0.58 -4.87 -8.83
C GLN A 31 -0.72 -5.47 -7.43
N ASP A 32 0.30 -5.29 -6.58
CA ASP A 32 0.27 -5.75 -5.18
C ASP A 32 -0.86 -5.09 -4.40
N LEU A 33 -1.09 -3.79 -4.62
CA LEU A 33 -2.19 -3.06 -3.99
C LEU A 33 -3.56 -3.55 -4.48
N ASP A 34 -3.71 -3.79 -5.78
CA ASP A 34 -4.95 -4.35 -6.33
C ASP A 34 -5.26 -5.70 -5.69
N GLN A 35 -4.26 -6.55 -5.57
CA GLN A 35 -4.39 -7.86 -4.94
C GLN A 35 -4.79 -7.74 -3.47
N LEU A 36 -4.13 -6.86 -2.72
CA LEU A 36 -4.45 -6.61 -1.32
C LEU A 36 -5.91 -6.16 -1.16
N MET A 37 -6.33 -5.17 -1.93
CA MET A 37 -7.68 -4.63 -1.82
C MET A 37 -8.75 -5.66 -2.19
N ARG A 38 -8.50 -6.48 -3.19
CA ARG A 38 -9.40 -7.59 -3.56
C ARG A 38 -9.48 -8.64 -2.44
N GLN A 39 -8.36 -8.94 -1.82
CA GLN A 39 -8.32 -9.90 -0.71
C GLN A 39 -9.10 -9.40 0.50
N LEU A 40 -8.94 -8.12 0.85
CA LEU A 40 -9.71 -7.51 1.94
C LEU A 40 -11.21 -7.55 1.65
N GLN A 41 -11.61 -7.23 0.42
CA GLN A 41 -13.01 -7.30 0.01
C GLN A 41 -13.56 -8.73 0.11
N ALA A 42 -12.78 -9.72 -0.32
CA ALA A 42 -13.18 -11.12 -0.23
C ALA A 42 -13.41 -11.55 1.22
N TRP A 43 -12.52 -11.16 2.13
CA TRP A 43 -12.67 -11.46 3.56
C TRP A 43 -13.89 -10.80 4.18
N LEU A 44 -14.30 -9.64 3.65
CA LEU A 44 -15.43 -8.87 4.18
C LEU A 44 -16.78 -9.24 3.56
N GLN A 45 -16.82 -10.10 2.54
CA GLN A 45 -18.07 -10.45 1.85
C GLN A 45 -19.17 -10.97 2.79
N PRO A 46 -18.89 -11.86 3.77
CA PRO A 46 -19.94 -12.30 4.69
C PRO A 46 -20.54 -11.16 5.51
N VAL A 47 -19.76 -10.15 5.83
CA VAL A 47 -20.19 -8.97 6.60
C VAL A 47 -20.92 -7.97 5.71
N ALA A 48 -20.53 -7.87 4.44
CA ALA A 48 -21.21 -7.02 3.46
C ALA A 48 -22.69 -7.42 3.31
N LYS A 49 -22.98 -8.70 3.40
CA LYS A 49 -24.35 -9.22 3.34
C LYS A 49 -25.19 -8.78 4.55
N LEU A 50 -24.55 -8.39 5.63
CA LEU A 50 -25.21 -7.92 6.86
C LEU A 50 -25.30 -6.40 6.95
N GLY A 51 -24.88 -5.69 5.90
CA GLY A 51 -25.03 -4.24 5.81
C GLY A 51 -23.74 -3.43 5.82
N LEU A 52 -22.56 -4.07 5.95
CA LEU A 52 -21.30 -3.36 5.78
C LEU A 52 -21.20 -2.88 4.33
N LYS A 53 -21.03 -1.59 4.14
CA LYS A 53 -20.85 -1.02 2.80
C LYS A 53 -19.36 -0.94 2.49
N ILE A 54 -18.97 -1.51 1.36
CA ILE A 54 -17.58 -1.52 0.88
C ILE A 54 -17.55 -0.74 -0.43
N ARG A 55 -16.81 0.37 -0.45
CA ARG A 55 -16.68 1.22 -1.63
C ARG A 55 -15.23 1.29 -2.08
N PRO A 56 -14.88 0.62 -3.19
CA PRO A 56 -13.57 0.83 -3.83
C PRO A 56 -13.49 2.24 -4.43
N TYR A 57 -12.32 2.87 -4.33
CA TYR A 57 -12.07 4.16 -4.97
C TYR A 57 -10.58 4.29 -5.26
N GLU A 58 -10.19 5.36 -5.92
CA GLU A 58 -8.80 5.63 -6.26
C GLU A 58 -8.30 6.85 -5.50
N VAL A 59 -7.03 6.81 -5.07
CA VAL A 59 -6.33 7.95 -4.48
C VAL A 59 -5.14 8.31 -5.36
N ASN A 60 -4.75 9.58 -5.31
CA ASN A 60 -3.53 10.04 -5.94
C ASN A 60 -2.42 10.05 -4.88
N ILE A 61 -1.30 9.42 -5.21
CA ILE A 61 -0.12 9.39 -4.35
C ILE A 61 0.98 10.16 -5.06
N THR A 62 1.65 11.04 -4.32
CA THR A 62 2.82 11.76 -4.83
C THR A 62 4.04 11.34 -4.03
N GLU A 63 5.02 10.77 -4.72
CA GLU A 63 6.29 10.37 -4.14
C GLU A 63 7.43 11.02 -4.92
N GLN A 64 8.47 11.44 -4.22
CA GLN A 64 9.61 12.10 -4.85
C GLN A 64 10.22 11.25 -5.96
N VAL A 65 10.32 9.94 -5.76
CA VAL A 65 10.94 9.02 -6.72
C VAL A 65 10.01 8.71 -7.89
N PHE A 66 8.72 8.50 -7.62
CA PHE A 66 7.76 7.98 -8.61
C PHE A 66 6.82 9.03 -9.19
N GLY A 67 6.88 10.27 -8.68
CA GLY A 67 5.92 11.31 -9.07
C GLY A 67 4.53 11.01 -8.55
N THR A 68 3.52 11.50 -9.26
CA THR A 68 2.12 11.29 -8.90
C THR A 68 1.53 10.12 -9.67
N TYR A 69 0.85 9.23 -8.98
CA TYR A 69 0.19 8.08 -9.58
C TYR A 69 -1.09 7.73 -8.84
N LYS A 70 -1.97 7.01 -9.50
CA LYS A 70 -3.24 6.54 -8.91
C LYS A 70 -3.06 5.16 -8.30
N ALA A 71 -3.71 4.95 -7.16
CA ALA A 71 -3.68 3.67 -6.46
C ALA A 71 -5.05 3.33 -5.88
N PRO A 72 -5.39 2.03 -5.75
CA PRO A 72 -6.68 1.60 -5.22
C PRO A 72 -6.77 1.80 -3.72
N ALA A 73 -7.96 2.15 -3.25
CA ALA A 73 -8.29 2.32 -1.85
C ALA A 73 -9.67 1.73 -1.57
N LEU A 74 -10.01 1.53 -0.30
CA LEU A 74 -11.31 1.06 0.15
C LEU A 74 -11.88 1.96 1.22
N GLU A 75 -13.18 2.18 1.17
CA GLU A 75 -13.93 2.80 2.24
C GLU A 75 -14.92 1.78 2.79
N LEU A 76 -14.95 1.64 4.10
CA LEU A 76 -15.87 0.76 4.81
C LEU A 76 -16.81 1.61 5.66
N ASN A 77 -18.11 1.37 5.54
CA ASN A 77 -19.12 2.07 6.34
C ASN A 77 -20.07 1.08 6.99
N PHE A 78 -20.24 1.20 8.29
CA PHE A 78 -21.23 0.43 9.04
C PHE A 78 -21.75 1.29 10.19
N GLY A 79 -23.05 1.59 10.18
CA GLY A 79 -23.61 2.54 11.15
C GLY A 79 -22.92 3.91 11.04
N PRO A 80 -22.52 4.51 12.15
CA PRO A 80 -21.83 5.81 12.15
C PRO A 80 -20.34 5.70 11.89
N ILE A 81 -19.78 4.50 11.70
CA ILE A 81 -18.34 4.28 11.62
C ILE A 81 -17.91 4.20 10.16
N THR A 82 -16.91 5.00 9.80
CA THR A 82 -16.27 5.00 8.50
C THR A 82 -14.79 4.67 8.67
N VAL A 83 -14.29 3.76 7.83
CA VAL A 83 -12.89 3.35 7.80
C VAL A 83 -12.35 3.61 6.39
N GLN A 84 -11.15 4.20 6.31
CA GLN A 84 -10.45 4.40 5.04
C GLN A 84 -9.22 3.52 5.01
N ILE A 85 -9.07 2.72 3.97
CA ILE A 85 -7.88 1.91 3.75
C ILE A 85 -7.18 2.48 2.52
N LYS A 86 -6.08 3.22 2.75
CA LYS A 86 -5.42 4.01 1.72
C LYS A 86 -3.93 3.71 1.63
N PRO A 87 -3.40 3.37 0.46
CA PRO A 87 -1.95 3.30 0.29
C PRO A 87 -1.32 4.67 0.46
N LYS A 88 -0.15 4.73 1.09
CA LYS A 88 0.59 5.97 1.35
C LYS A 88 1.81 6.12 0.47
N ALA A 89 2.63 5.09 0.36
CA ALA A 89 3.86 5.14 -0.42
C ALA A 89 4.42 3.75 -0.67
N LEU A 90 5.10 3.58 -1.79
CA LEU A 90 5.97 2.43 -2.04
C LEU A 90 7.33 2.66 -1.38
N ALA A 91 7.94 3.81 -1.64
CA ALA A 91 9.27 4.16 -1.12
C ALA A 91 9.11 4.92 0.21
N PHE A 92 9.18 4.19 1.30
CA PHE A 92 9.19 4.75 2.65
C PHE A 92 10.45 4.28 3.37
N ILE A 93 11.02 5.11 4.25
CA ILE A 93 12.29 4.76 4.93
C ILE A 93 12.16 3.43 5.66
N GLY A 94 12.95 2.44 5.25
CA GLY A 94 12.99 1.11 5.86
C GLY A 94 11.83 0.20 5.49
N MET A 95 11.03 0.54 4.46
CA MET A 95 9.87 -0.24 4.04
C MET A 95 9.75 -0.28 2.52
N ASP A 96 9.14 -1.34 2.00
CA ASP A 96 8.75 -1.47 0.60
C ASP A 96 7.22 -1.45 0.48
N GLY A 97 6.62 -0.43 1.01
CA GLY A 97 5.19 -0.16 0.92
C GLY A 97 4.51 0.03 2.26
N ARG A 98 3.61 0.99 2.29
CA ARG A 98 2.80 1.31 3.46
C ARG A 98 1.36 1.62 3.03
N VAL A 99 0.42 1.02 3.72
CA VAL A 99 -1.02 1.27 3.57
C VAL A 99 -1.58 1.64 4.94
N ASP A 100 -2.29 2.75 5.02
CA ASP A 100 -2.88 3.21 6.27
C ASP A 100 -4.34 2.77 6.36
N ILE A 101 -4.73 2.31 7.55
CA ILE A 101 -6.12 2.00 7.90
C ILE A 101 -6.56 3.06 8.89
N GLU A 102 -7.30 4.05 8.42
CA GLU A 102 -7.74 5.19 9.21
C GLU A 102 -9.16 4.94 9.75
N SER A 103 -9.33 5.02 11.06
CA SER A 103 -10.60 4.75 11.72
C SER A 103 -10.84 5.71 12.89
N PRO A 104 -12.08 5.76 13.44
CA PRO A 104 -12.33 6.53 14.67
C PRO A 104 -11.54 6.03 15.87
N GLN A 105 -11.08 4.78 15.87
CA GLN A 105 -10.25 4.20 16.92
C GLN A 105 -8.77 4.53 16.79
N GLY A 106 -8.38 5.19 15.69
CA GLY A 106 -7.00 5.52 15.39
C GLY A 106 -6.57 4.98 14.03
N THR A 107 -5.31 5.19 13.71
CA THR A 107 -4.71 4.72 12.46
C THR A 107 -3.87 3.48 12.73
N PHE A 108 -4.07 2.47 11.88
CA PHE A 108 -3.29 1.24 11.88
C PHE A 108 -2.55 1.17 10.54
N TYR A 109 -1.48 0.38 10.48
CA TYR A 109 -0.58 0.41 9.34
C TYR A 109 -0.32 -0.99 8.81
N LEU A 110 -0.46 -1.16 7.50
CA LEU A 110 0.05 -2.32 6.80
C LEU A 110 1.39 -1.93 6.19
N ILE A 111 2.43 -2.66 6.54
CA ILE A 111 3.80 -2.34 6.11
C ILE A 111 4.50 -3.59 5.59
N ARG A 112 5.45 -3.41 4.67
CA ARG A 112 6.28 -4.51 4.13
C ARG A 112 7.74 -4.22 4.38
N ARG A 113 8.48 -5.27 4.71
CA ARG A 113 9.95 -5.18 4.86
C ARG A 113 10.60 -4.98 3.49
N PRO A 114 11.78 -4.34 3.42
CA PRO A 114 12.51 -4.20 2.17
C PRO A 114 12.72 -5.55 1.49
N GLY A 115 12.38 -5.62 0.19
CA GLY A 115 12.51 -6.83 -0.62
C GLY A 115 11.47 -7.89 -0.37
N ALA A 116 10.49 -7.67 0.50
CA ALA A 116 9.47 -8.64 0.86
C ALA A 116 8.09 -8.26 0.30
N LYS A 117 7.27 -9.27 0.06
CA LYS A 117 5.88 -9.11 -0.40
C LYS A 117 4.86 -9.33 0.72
N GLU A 118 5.28 -9.87 1.84
CA GLU A 118 4.41 -10.13 2.98
C GLU A 118 4.06 -8.83 3.72
N TRP A 119 2.78 -8.68 4.03
CA TRP A 119 2.28 -7.56 4.80
C TRP A 119 2.33 -7.86 6.30
N PHE A 120 2.64 -6.82 7.07
CA PHE A 120 2.61 -6.84 8.53
C PHE A 120 1.66 -5.76 9.03
N LEU A 121 0.90 -6.06 10.06
CA LEU A 121 0.04 -5.09 10.73
C LEU A 121 0.79 -4.48 11.91
N SER A 122 0.85 -3.17 11.96
CA SER A 122 1.50 -2.40 13.03
C SER A 122 0.57 -1.31 13.56
N ARG A 123 0.66 -1.03 14.86
CA ARG A 123 -0.07 0.07 15.49
C ARG A 123 0.79 1.34 15.56
N THR A 124 2.12 1.18 15.60
CA THR A 124 3.08 2.30 15.69
C THR A 124 3.47 2.85 14.32
N GLY A 125 3.30 2.05 13.26
CA GLY A 125 3.77 2.35 11.92
C GLY A 125 5.18 1.83 11.67
N TRP A 126 5.71 1.02 12.58
CA TRP A 126 7.04 0.43 12.45
C TRP A 126 7.01 -1.07 12.78
N PHE A 127 8.15 -1.76 12.58
CA PHE A 127 8.23 -3.22 12.73
C PHE A 127 8.39 -3.70 14.18
N ASP A 128 8.61 -2.80 15.15
CA ASP A 128 8.79 -3.16 16.55
C ASP A 128 7.57 -3.88 17.15
N ASP A 129 6.37 -3.51 16.71
CA ASP A 129 5.12 -4.12 17.15
C ASP A 129 4.39 -4.90 16.04
N ALA A 130 5.03 -5.07 14.89
CA ALA A 130 4.40 -5.65 13.72
C ALA A 130 4.19 -7.15 13.85
N LYS A 131 3.04 -7.62 13.37
CA LYS A 131 2.72 -9.05 13.28
C LYS A 131 2.27 -9.40 11.86
N SER A 132 2.53 -10.63 11.44
CA SER A 132 2.12 -11.12 10.13
C SER A 132 0.65 -10.86 9.89
N PHE A 133 0.34 -10.29 8.71
CA PHE A 133 -1.02 -9.97 8.35
C PHE A 133 -1.67 -11.14 7.63
N ASN A 134 -2.84 -11.54 8.14
CA ASN A 134 -3.65 -12.61 7.57
C ASN A 134 -5.12 -12.33 7.85
N LYS A 135 -5.99 -13.23 7.42
CA LYS A 135 -7.45 -13.08 7.60
C LYS A 135 -7.84 -12.94 9.06
N GLU A 136 -7.27 -13.77 9.94
CA GLU A 136 -7.59 -13.73 11.37
C GLU A 136 -7.19 -12.41 12.01
N VAL A 137 -6.00 -11.93 11.71
CA VAL A 137 -5.48 -10.64 12.20
C VAL A 137 -6.35 -9.49 11.69
N PHE A 138 -6.76 -9.54 10.44
CA PHE A 138 -7.66 -8.54 9.87
C PHE A 138 -9.03 -8.55 10.53
N GLU A 139 -9.61 -9.72 10.73
CA GLU A 139 -10.91 -9.85 11.41
C GLU A 139 -10.88 -9.34 12.84
N GLU A 140 -9.80 -9.59 13.57
CA GLU A 140 -9.61 -9.04 14.91
C GLU A 140 -9.57 -7.52 14.90
N LEU A 141 -8.85 -6.94 13.93
CA LEU A 141 -8.79 -5.49 13.78
C LEU A 141 -10.15 -4.90 13.46
N VAL A 142 -10.89 -5.53 12.54
CA VAL A 142 -12.24 -5.08 12.15
C VAL A 142 -13.17 -5.11 13.37
N ARG A 143 -13.13 -6.17 14.18
CA ARG A 143 -13.90 -6.24 15.41
C ARG A 143 -13.54 -5.11 16.38
N GLU A 144 -12.26 -4.82 16.55
CA GLU A 144 -11.80 -3.73 17.41
C GLU A 144 -12.32 -2.37 16.91
N ILE A 145 -12.23 -2.12 15.63
CA ILE A 145 -12.65 -0.84 15.03
C ILE A 145 -14.16 -0.63 15.16
N PHE A 146 -14.95 -1.65 14.91
CA PHE A 146 -16.41 -1.56 14.90
C PHE A 146 -17.07 -1.96 16.22
N ALA A 147 -16.29 -2.26 17.21
CA ALA A 147 -16.82 -2.64 18.53
C ALA A 147 -17.67 -1.55 19.22
#